data_da531d18ae8d038d4da034f41ed951e3
#
_entry.id   da531d18ae8d038d4da034f41ed951e3
#
_cell.length_a   1.000
_cell.length_b   1.000
_cell.length_c   1.000
_cell.angle_alpha   90.00
_cell.angle_beta   90.00
_cell.angle_gamma   90.00
#
_symmetry.space_group_name_H-M   'P 1'
#
loop_
_entity.id
_entity.type
_entity.pdbx_description
1 polymer ?
#
loop_
_entity_poly.entity_id
_entity_poly.type
_entity_poly.pdbx_seq_one_letter_code
_entity_poly.pdbx_strand_id
1 'polypeptide(L)'
;MRVVIAEDLALLRDGLTRLLEAFDFEVVEAVDNGPALLPALLKHRPDVAVVDVRLPPTFTDEGLQAAIAARTEVPGLPILVLSQHVEPLYARELLTDRTGGVGYLLKDRISDVSQFVDAVRRVAGGGTAMDPEVVSQLLARRRPLAVLTARELEVLGQMAEGRSNAAVAVKLFITEKAVSKHINNIFTKLDMAPSDDDNRRVLAVLTYLNQ
;
A
#
# COMPACT_ATOMS: atom_id res chain seq x y z
N MET A 1 22.68 16.03 4.60
CA MET A 1 21.43 15.64 3.96
C MET A 1 20.30 15.91 4.94
N ARG A 2 19.33 16.77 4.56
CA ARG A 2 18.26 17.22 5.47
C ARG A 2 17.10 16.24 5.46
N VAL A 3 16.62 15.87 6.65
CA VAL A 3 15.57 14.85 6.82
C VAL A 3 14.43 15.39 7.69
N VAL A 4 13.19 15.11 7.30
CA VAL A 4 12.01 15.22 8.17
C VAL A 4 11.58 13.81 8.55
N ILE A 5 11.27 13.60 9.83
CA ILE A 5 10.78 12.33 10.36
C ILE A 5 9.33 12.51 10.80
N ALA A 6 8.46 11.53 10.50
CA ALA A 6 7.11 11.43 11.03
C ALA A 6 6.90 10.04 11.64
N GLU A 7 6.77 9.99 12.96
CA GLU A 7 6.64 8.76 13.75
C GLU A 7 5.96 9.10 15.09
N ASP A 8 4.85 8.43 15.42
CA ASP A 8 4.10 8.71 16.66
C ASP A 8 4.76 8.11 17.91
N LEU A 9 5.42 6.96 17.78
CA LEU A 9 6.12 6.32 18.89
C LEU A 9 7.38 7.07 19.26
N ALA A 10 7.37 7.78 20.39
CA ALA A 10 8.46 8.64 20.84
C ALA A 10 9.81 7.92 20.86
N LEU A 11 9.86 6.68 21.36
CA LEU A 11 11.11 5.91 21.43
C LEU A 11 11.67 5.61 20.03
N LEU A 12 10.82 5.26 19.06
CA LEU A 12 11.24 4.98 17.69
C LEU A 12 11.65 6.27 16.97
N ARG A 13 10.90 7.35 17.16
CA ARG A 13 11.22 8.68 16.61
C ARG A 13 12.59 9.17 17.09
N ASP A 14 12.86 9.09 18.40
CA ASP A 14 14.16 9.46 18.97
C ASP A 14 15.28 8.52 18.49
N GLY A 15 14.99 7.22 18.38
CA GLY A 15 15.91 6.23 17.84
C GLY A 15 16.29 6.53 16.38
N LEU A 16 15.30 6.79 15.51
CA LEU A 16 15.52 7.17 14.12
C LEU A 16 16.30 8.48 13.99
N THR A 17 15.98 9.48 14.82
CA THR A 17 16.69 10.77 14.84
C THR A 17 18.17 10.54 15.13
N ARG A 18 18.52 9.90 16.25
CA ARG A 18 19.90 9.64 16.62
C ARG A 18 20.64 8.76 15.62
N LEU A 19 19.95 7.77 15.07
CA LEU A 19 20.51 6.88 14.05
C LEU A 19 20.89 7.68 12.80
N LEU A 20 19.98 8.46 12.27
CA LEU A 20 20.25 9.26 11.07
C LEU A 20 21.34 10.31 11.31
N GLU A 21 21.33 11.01 12.46
CA GLU A 21 22.38 11.94 12.84
C GLU A 21 23.75 11.28 12.92
N ALA A 22 23.84 10.05 13.42
CA ALA A 22 25.10 9.28 13.46
C ALA A 22 25.65 8.92 12.07
N PHE A 23 24.83 9.00 11.02
CA PHE A 23 25.22 8.78 9.62
C PHE A 23 25.25 10.07 8.78
N ASP A 24 25.49 11.23 9.43
CA ASP A 24 25.65 12.54 8.81
C ASP A 24 24.40 13.10 8.13
N PHE A 25 23.20 12.71 8.58
CA PHE A 25 21.97 13.39 8.21
C PHE A 25 21.66 14.50 9.23
N GLU A 26 21.00 15.54 8.77
CA GLU A 26 20.48 16.62 9.60
C GLU A 26 18.96 16.45 9.74
N VAL A 27 18.48 16.04 10.91
CA VAL A 27 17.04 15.95 11.17
C VAL A 27 16.50 17.35 11.47
N VAL A 28 15.86 17.97 10.47
CA VAL A 28 15.41 19.37 10.54
C VAL A 28 14.09 19.55 11.27
N GLU A 29 13.23 18.54 11.27
CA GLU A 29 12.01 18.50 12.08
C GLU A 29 11.60 17.02 12.26
N ALA A 30 11.07 16.69 13.44
CA ALA A 30 10.47 15.40 13.75
C ALA A 30 9.06 15.62 14.31
N VAL A 31 8.06 15.07 13.65
CA VAL A 31 6.64 15.22 14.00
C VAL A 31 6.02 13.89 14.44
N ASP A 32 4.95 13.93 15.19
CA ASP A 32 4.29 12.76 15.78
C ASP A 32 2.86 12.52 15.29
N ASN A 33 2.40 13.31 14.31
CA ASN A 33 1.04 13.21 13.80
C ASN A 33 0.93 13.67 12.34
N GLY A 34 -0.11 13.19 11.65
CA GLY A 34 -0.37 13.51 10.24
C GLY A 34 -0.61 15.01 9.96
N PRO A 35 -1.43 15.72 10.74
CA PRO A 35 -1.67 17.16 10.56
C PRO A 35 -0.41 18.04 10.61
N ALA A 36 0.60 17.66 11.37
CA ALA A 36 1.86 18.39 11.45
C ALA A 36 2.82 18.06 10.30
N LEU A 37 2.68 16.89 9.66
CA LEU A 37 3.62 16.41 8.66
C LEU A 37 3.62 17.25 7.38
N LEU A 38 2.47 17.51 6.78
CA LEU A 38 2.38 18.28 5.53
C LEU A 38 3.00 19.68 5.68
N PRO A 39 2.66 20.50 6.71
CA PRO A 39 3.32 21.78 6.95
C PRO A 39 4.83 21.67 7.11
N ALA A 40 5.34 20.65 7.84
CA ALA A 40 6.76 20.43 8.02
C ALA A 40 7.48 20.16 6.69
N LEU A 41 6.90 19.27 5.83
CA LEU A 41 7.44 18.95 4.52
C LEU A 41 7.52 20.18 3.59
N LEU A 42 6.45 20.98 3.54
CA LEU A 42 6.39 22.19 2.70
C LEU A 42 7.33 23.28 3.18
N LYS A 43 7.46 23.45 4.51
CA LYS A 43 8.34 24.44 5.15
C LYS A 43 9.81 24.10 4.92
N HIS A 44 10.20 22.87 5.17
CA HIS A 44 11.61 22.49 5.16
C HIS A 44 12.11 22.02 3.80
N ARG A 45 11.25 21.50 2.94
CA ARG A 45 11.62 20.87 1.65
C ARG A 45 12.86 20.00 1.81
N PRO A 46 12.78 18.93 2.64
CA PRO A 46 13.92 18.10 2.97
C PRO A 46 14.45 17.34 1.74
N ASP A 47 15.70 16.87 1.82
CA ASP A 47 16.27 15.96 0.82
C ASP A 47 15.57 14.61 0.83
N VAL A 48 14.99 14.22 1.97
CA VAL A 48 14.14 13.03 2.12
C VAL A 48 13.25 13.16 3.36
N ALA A 49 12.04 12.63 3.29
CA ALA A 49 11.18 12.41 4.46
C ALA A 49 11.12 10.91 4.80
N VAL A 50 11.20 10.58 6.08
CA VAL A 50 10.96 9.24 6.62
C VAL A 50 9.63 9.26 7.36
N VAL A 51 8.64 8.52 6.87
CA VAL A 51 7.24 8.71 7.25
C VAL A 51 6.61 7.38 7.64
N ASP A 52 6.09 7.27 8.87
CA ASP A 52 5.17 6.20 9.22
C ASP A 52 3.83 6.38 8.48
N VAL A 53 3.27 5.28 7.98
CA VAL A 53 1.95 5.27 7.35
C VAL A 53 0.88 5.71 8.33
N ARG A 54 0.89 5.14 9.53
CA ARG A 54 -0.19 5.25 10.52
C ARG A 54 0.16 6.23 11.62
N LEU A 55 -0.32 7.44 11.48
CA LEU A 55 -0.12 8.51 12.44
C LEU A 55 -1.46 8.93 13.09
N PRO A 56 -1.44 9.55 14.29
CA PRO A 56 -2.64 10.19 14.80
C PRO A 56 -3.23 11.21 13.82
N PRO A 57 -4.56 11.45 13.83
CA PRO A 57 -5.52 11.07 14.89
C PRO A 57 -6.19 9.72 14.74
N THR A 58 -6.26 9.11 13.54
CA THR A 58 -7.06 7.90 13.32
C THR A 58 -6.24 6.63 13.21
N PHE A 59 -4.91 6.75 13.05
CA PHE A 59 -3.97 5.64 12.89
C PHE A 59 -4.29 4.73 11.69
N THR A 60 -4.77 5.32 10.61
CA THR A 60 -5.07 4.61 9.35
C THR A 60 -3.98 4.81 8.32
N ASP A 61 -3.96 5.97 7.66
CA ASP A 61 -3.05 6.27 6.54
C ASP A 61 -2.62 7.76 6.50
N GLU A 62 -2.71 8.46 7.63
CA GLU A 62 -2.46 9.91 7.70
C GLU A 62 -1.07 10.29 7.20
N GLY A 63 -0.05 9.50 7.56
CA GLY A 63 1.32 9.76 7.10
C GLY A 63 1.44 9.65 5.59
N LEU A 64 0.82 8.62 5.02
CA LEU A 64 0.80 8.42 3.58
C LEU A 64 0.05 9.54 2.85
N GLN A 65 -1.14 9.92 3.31
CA GLN A 65 -1.94 10.98 2.69
C GLN A 65 -1.21 12.33 2.75
N ALA A 66 -0.56 12.64 3.87
CA ALA A 66 0.28 13.83 3.97
C ALA A 66 1.48 13.79 3.01
N ALA A 67 2.10 12.62 2.85
CA ALA A 67 3.21 12.41 1.91
C ALA A 67 2.77 12.61 0.45
N ILE A 68 1.62 12.05 0.06
CA ILE A 68 1.04 12.21 -1.29
C ILE A 68 0.66 13.67 -1.54
N ALA A 69 0.01 14.33 -0.58
CA ALA A 69 -0.31 15.76 -0.67
C ALA A 69 0.95 16.61 -0.84
N ALA A 70 2.01 16.33 -0.07
CA ALA A 70 3.29 17.04 -0.20
C ALA A 70 3.92 16.84 -1.59
N ARG A 71 3.85 15.63 -2.17
CA ARG A 71 4.36 15.37 -3.53
C ARG A 71 3.51 16.02 -4.62
N THR A 72 2.24 16.26 -4.37
CA THR A 72 1.38 17.03 -5.28
C THR A 72 1.80 18.50 -5.32
N GLU A 73 2.14 19.07 -4.16
CA GLU A 73 2.61 20.47 -4.04
C GLU A 73 4.09 20.64 -4.47
N VAL A 74 4.92 19.62 -4.22
CA VAL A 74 6.34 19.57 -4.52
C VAL A 74 6.65 18.29 -5.28
N PRO A 75 6.45 18.26 -6.60
CA PRO A 75 6.70 17.07 -7.39
C PRO A 75 8.13 16.54 -7.24
N GLY A 76 8.25 15.24 -7.01
CA GLY A 76 9.54 14.59 -6.83
C GLY A 76 10.12 14.69 -5.41
N LEU A 77 9.41 15.29 -4.42
CA LEU A 77 9.87 15.29 -3.03
C LEU A 77 10.16 13.85 -2.58
N PRO A 78 11.43 13.54 -2.15
CA PRO A 78 11.77 12.18 -1.81
C PRO A 78 11.12 11.73 -0.50
N ILE A 79 10.44 10.58 -0.54
CA ILE A 79 9.71 10.03 0.60
C ILE A 79 10.02 8.55 0.78
N LEU A 80 10.50 8.17 1.97
CA LEU A 80 10.62 6.81 2.43
C LEU A 80 9.52 6.52 3.45
N VAL A 81 8.58 5.68 3.05
CA VAL A 81 7.49 5.24 3.93
C VAL A 81 7.94 4.03 4.75
N LEU A 82 7.63 4.06 6.05
CA LEU A 82 7.79 2.95 6.97
C LEU A 82 6.41 2.39 7.35
N SER A 83 6.26 1.07 7.37
CA SER A 83 5.02 0.41 7.76
C SER A 83 5.28 -0.86 8.56
N GLN A 84 4.37 -1.21 9.47
CA GLN A 84 4.41 -2.51 10.17
C GLN A 84 3.95 -3.66 9.26
N HIS A 85 3.14 -3.37 8.26
CA HIS A 85 2.54 -4.38 7.39
C HIS A 85 2.68 -3.99 5.92
N VAL A 86 2.62 -5.01 5.06
CA VAL A 86 2.57 -4.77 3.62
C VAL A 86 1.17 -4.29 3.25
N GLU A 87 1.07 -3.05 2.79
CA GLU A 87 -0.17 -2.43 2.33
C GLU A 87 -0.03 -2.04 0.83
N PRO A 88 -0.33 -2.98 -0.07
CA PRO A 88 -0.03 -2.81 -1.50
C PRO A 88 -0.77 -1.65 -2.16
N LEU A 89 -1.92 -1.23 -1.64
CA LEU A 89 -2.66 -0.08 -2.15
C LEU A 89 -1.85 1.20 -1.96
N TYR A 90 -1.27 1.40 -0.80
CA TYR A 90 -0.46 2.56 -0.45
C TYR A 90 0.85 2.62 -1.25
N ALA A 91 1.52 1.47 -1.40
CA ALA A 91 2.72 1.40 -2.23
C ALA A 91 2.42 1.74 -3.70
N ARG A 92 1.24 1.33 -4.23
CA ARG A 92 0.82 1.71 -5.60
C ARG A 92 0.57 3.20 -5.76
N GLU A 93 -0.10 3.80 -4.79
CA GLU A 93 -0.44 5.22 -4.81
C GLU A 93 0.82 6.09 -4.84
N LEU A 94 1.82 5.77 -4.00
CA LEU A 94 3.12 6.43 -4.00
C LEU A 94 3.89 6.29 -5.32
N LEU A 95 3.74 5.15 -6.03
CA LEU A 95 4.42 4.90 -7.29
C LEU A 95 3.74 5.52 -8.51
N THR A 96 2.57 6.11 -8.34
CA THR A 96 1.74 6.60 -9.46
C THR A 96 2.37 7.80 -10.18
N ASP A 97 3.05 8.69 -9.47
CA ASP A 97 3.59 9.93 -10.03
C ASP A 97 4.84 9.78 -10.90
N ARG A 98 5.49 8.62 -10.89
CA ARG A 98 6.67 8.28 -11.70
C ARG A 98 7.86 9.24 -11.61
N THR A 99 7.89 10.17 -10.65
CA THR A 99 8.97 11.17 -10.52
C THR A 99 10.21 10.63 -9.81
N GLY A 100 10.17 9.37 -9.31
CA GLY A 100 11.24 8.79 -8.51
C GLY A 100 11.25 9.32 -7.06
N GLY A 101 12.31 9.01 -6.32
CA GLY A 101 12.43 9.44 -4.92
C GLY A 101 11.37 8.79 -4.01
N VAL A 102 11.04 7.53 -4.20
CA VAL A 102 10.02 6.82 -3.43
C VAL A 102 10.59 5.56 -2.81
N GLY A 103 10.33 5.36 -1.52
CA GLY A 103 10.63 4.12 -0.84
C GLY A 103 9.47 3.63 0.01
N TYR A 104 9.40 2.31 0.18
CA TYR A 104 8.48 1.64 1.09
C TYR A 104 9.20 0.48 1.76
N LEU A 105 9.44 0.58 3.06
CA LEU A 105 10.09 -0.45 3.85
C LEU A 105 9.19 -0.91 5.01
N LEU A 106 9.35 -2.16 5.39
CA LEU A 106 8.77 -2.65 6.63
C LEU A 106 9.62 -2.18 7.82
N LYS A 107 8.98 -1.81 8.93
CA LYS A 107 9.67 -1.35 10.16
C LYS A 107 10.69 -2.37 10.69
N ASP A 108 10.49 -3.66 10.44
CA ASP A 108 11.45 -4.72 10.80
C ASP A 108 12.81 -4.55 10.11
N ARG A 109 12.85 -3.90 8.94
CA ARG A 109 14.09 -3.64 8.19
C ARG A 109 14.98 -2.58 8.83
N ILE A 110 14.45 -1.75 9.73
CA ILE A 110 15.24 -0.75 10.48
C ILE A 110 16.28 -1.45 11.38
N SER A 111 16.06 -2.69 11.76
CA SER A 111 17.02 -3.49 12.54
C SER A 111 18.36 -3.71 11.79
N ASP A 112 18.36 -3.73 10.47
CA ASP A 112 19.56 -3.68 9.65
C ASP A 112 19.86 -2.21 9.29
N VAL A 113 20.61 -1.57 10.18
CA VAL A 113 20.94 -0.14 10.10
C VAL A 113 21.58 0.24 8.76
N SER A 114 22.47 -0.60 8.23
CA SER A 114 23.17 -0.30 6.98
C SER A 114 22.21 -0.29 5.79
N GLN A 115 21.34 -1.29 5.69
CA GLN A 115 20.32 -1.35 4.64
C GLN A 115 19.31 -0.20 4.73
N PHE A 116 18.91 0.17 5.96
CA PHE A 116 18.00 1.29 6.17
C PHE A 116 18.62 2.62 5.71
N VAL A 117 19.85 2.92 6.15
CA VAL A 117 20.58 4.14 5.76
C VAL A 117 20.81 4.20 4.24
N ASP A 118 21.17 3.09 3.62
CA ASP A 118 21.34 3.01 2.16
C ASP A 118 20.01 3.24 1.42
N ALA A 119 18.90 2.75 1.96
CA ALA A 119 17.57 3.02 1.41
C ALA A 119 17.21 4.52 1.50
N VAL A 120 17.47 5.17 2.64
CA VAL A 120 17.26 6.62 2.81
C VAL A 120 18.09 7.42 1.80
N ARG A 121 19.39 7.10 1.64
CA ARG A 121 20.26 7.76 0.66
C ARG A 121 19.80 7.54 -0.77
N ARG A 122 19.38 6.33 -1.11
CA ARG A 122 18.87 5.99 -2.45
C ARG A 122 17.63 6.78 -2.80
N VAL A 123 16.68 6.89 -1.86
CA VAL A 123 15.44 7.65 -2.04
C VAL A 123 15.76 9.15 -2.15
N ALA A 124 16.62 9.68 -1.29
CA ALA A 124 17.08 11.07 -1.37
C ALA A 124 17.73 11.41 -2.72
N GLY A 125 18.45 10.47 -3.32
CA GLY A 125 19.02 10.60 -4.66
C GLY A 125 18.04 10.42 -5.82
N GLY A 126 16.74 10.38 -5.55
CA GLY A 126 15.68 10.21 -6.57
C GLY A 126 15.45 8.74 -6.99
N GLY A 127 16.16 7.79 -6.38
CA GLY A 127 15.98 6.35 -6.64
C GLY A 127 14.75 5.75 -5.95
N THR A 128 14.60 4.43 -6.10
CA THR A 128 13.51 3.68 -5.46
C THR A 128 14.08 2.67 -4.47
N ALA A 129 13.48 2.57 -3.28
CA ALA A 129 13.79 1.58 -2.28
C ALA A 129 12.49 0.85 -1.85
N MET A 130 12.36 -0.42 -2.24
CA MET A 130 11.17 -1.22 -1.96
C MET A 130 11.53 -2.49 -1.20
N ASP A 131 10.78 -2.79 -0.16
CA ASP A 131 10.90 -4.09 0.50
C ASP A 131 10.51 -5.20 -0.49
N PRO A 132 11.31 -6.29 -0.61
CA PRO A 132 11.00 -7.41 -1.50
C PRO A 132 9.62 -8.02 -1.26
N GLU A 133 9.13 -8.02 -0.03
CA GLU A 133 7.81 -8.53 0.31
C GLU A 133 6.70 -7.62 -0.25
N VAL A 134 6.88 -6.30 -0.19
CA VAL A 134 5.98 -5.32 -0.82
C VAL A 134 5.94 -5.52 -2.33
N VAL A 135 7.11 -5.67 -2.96
CA VAL A 135 7.21 -5.94 -4.41
C VAL A 135 6.49 -7.23 -4.77
N SER A 136 6.70 -8.31 -4.01
CA SER A 136 6.04 -9.60 -4.24
C SER A 136 4.51 -9.48 -4.20
N GLN A 137 3.97 -8.77 -3.21
CA GLN A 137 2.53 -8.56 -3.10
C GLN A 137 1.96 -7.63 -4.17
N LEU A 138 2.72 -6.60 -4.59
CA LEU A 138 2.33 -5.74 -5.72
C LEU A 138 2.23 -6.53 -7.03
N LEU A 139 3.15 -7.46 -7.25
CA LEU A 139 3.16 -8.33 -8.42
C LEU A 139 2.07 -9.39 -8.36
N ALA A 140 1.82 -9.99 -7.18
CA ALA A 140 0.77 -10.98 -6.98
C ALA A 140 -0.63 -10.39 -7.26
N ARG A 141 -0.88 -9.14 -6.86
CA ARG A 141 -2.16 -8.46 -7.11
C ARG A 141 -2.37 -7.99 -8.56
N ARG A 142 -1.35 -8.07 -9.44
CA ARG A 142 -1.57 -7.88 -10.90
C ARG A 142 -2.41 -8.98 -11.52
N ARG A 143 -2.65 -10.09 -10.79
CA ARG A 143 -3.52 -11.19 -11.23
C ARG A 143 -4.41 -11.63 -10.07
N PRO A 144 -5.35 -10.79 -9.62
CA PRO A 144 -6.24 -11.14 -8.49
C PRO A 144 -7.01 -12.44 -8.76
N LEU A 145 -7.24 -12.75 -10.03
CA LEU A 145 -7.95 -13.97 -10.44
C LEU A 145 -7.04 -15.20 -10.58
N ALA A 146 -5.71 -15.09 -10.43
CA ALA A 146 -4.81 -16.24 -10.51
C ALA A 146 -5.02 -17.27 -9.38
N VAL A 147 -5.67 -16.88 -8.29
CA VAL A 147 -6.06 -17.77 -7.17
C VAL A 147 -7.30 -18.59 -7.48
N LEU A 148 -8.05 -18.23 -8.53
CA LEU A 148 -9.26 -18.95 -8.94
C LEU A 148 -8.91 -20.14 -9.82
N THR A 149 -9.64 -21.23 -9.64
CA THR A 149 -9.59 -22.36 -10.57
C THR A 149 -10.23 -21.98 -11.91
N ALA A 150 -9.93 -22.73 -12.97
CA ALA A 150 -10.56 -22.54 -14.28
C ALA A 150 -12.10 -22.52 -14.18
N ARG A 151 -12.67 -23.41 -13.36
CA ARG A 151 -14.11 -23.48 -13.15
C ARG A 151 -14.69 -22.27 -12.42
N GLU A 152 -14.00 -21.74 -11.44
CA GLU A 152 -14.39 -20.50 -10.75
C GLU A 152 -14.29 -19.30 -11.69
N LEU A 153 -13.28 -19.24 -12.56
CA LEU A 153 -13.18 -18.21 -13.59
C LEU A 153 -14.33 -18.26 -14.61
N GLU A 154 -14.72 -19.45 -15.05
CA GLU A 154 -15.89 -19.62 -15.93
C GLU A 154 -17.18 -19.11 -15.25
N VAL A 155 -17.40 -19.48 -13.98
CA VAL A 155 -18.56 -18.99 -13.21
C VAL A 155 -18.52 -17.47 -13.07
N LEU A 156 -17.38 -16.90 -12.72
CA LEU A 156 -17.20 -15.44 -12.57
C LEU A 156 -17.41 -14.70 -13.89
N GLY A 157 -16.93 -15.24 -15.01
CA GLY A 157 -17.20 -14.69 -16.35
C GLY A 157 -18.69 -14.64 -16.66
N GLN A 158 -19.45 -15.72 -16.34
CA GLN A 158 -20.90 -15.72 -16.53
C GLN A 158 -21.63 -14.74 -15.59
N MET A 159 -21.10 -14.52 -14.38
CA MET A 159 -21.61 -13.47 -13.47
C MET A 159 -21.38 -12.08 -14.06
N ALA A 160 -20.22 -11.84 -14.69
CA ALA A 160 -19.87 -10.56 -15.32
C ALA A 160 -20.77 -10.24 -16.54
N GLU A 161 -21.28 -11.30 -17.22
CA GLU A 161 -22.31 -11.15 -18.25
C GLU A 161 -23.73 -10.83 -17.69
N GLY A 162 -23.87 -10.67 -16.38
CA GLY A 162 -25.14 -10.35 -15.70
C GLY A 162 -26.09 -11.55 -15.50
N ARG A 163 -25.62 -12.79 -15.67
CA ARG A 163 -26.46 -13.99 -15.57
C ARG A 163 -26.85 -14.31 -14.14
N SER A 164 -28.08 -14.80 -13.95
CA SER A 164 -28.51 -15.41 -12.66
C SER A 164 -27.85 -16.77 -12.42
N ASN A 165 -27.86 -17.26 -11.19
CA ASN A 165 -27.29 -18.57 -10.85
C ASN A 165 -27.95 -19.71 -11.65
N ALA A 166 -29.26 -19.65 -11.90
CA ALA A 166 -29.99 -20.58 -12.75
C ALA A 166 -29.46 -20.56 -14.19
N ALA A 167 -29.25 -19.36 -14.77
CA ALA A 167 -28.73 -19.21 -16.13
C ALA A 167 -27.26 -19.69 -16.24
N VAL A 168 -26.45 -19.44 -15.22
CA VAL A 168 -25.07 -19.96 -15.13
C VAL A 168 -25.08 -21.49 -15.05
N ALA A 169 -25.96 -22.06 -14.24
CA ALA A 169 -26.09 -23.50 -14.08
C ALA A 169 -26.40 -24.18 -15.43
N VAL A 170 -27.35 -23.66 -16.17
CA VAL A 170 -27.72 -24.16 -17.52
C VAL A 170 -26.53 -24.00 -18.46
N LYS A 171 -25.88 -22.83 -18.51
CA LYS A 171 -24.80 -22.54 -19.45
C LYS A 171 -23.56 -23.42 -19.21
N LEU A 172 -23.26 -23.71 -17.94
CA LEU A 172 -22.09 -24.50 -17.56
C LEU A 172 -22.38 -25.99 -17.31
N PHE A 173 -23.60 -26.42 -17.55
CA PHE A 173 -24.04 -27.80 -17.35
C PHE A 173 -23.80 -28.34 -15.92
N ILE A 174 -24.12 -27.52 -14.91
CA ILE A 174 -24.02 -27.87 -13.48
C ILE A 174 -25.30 -27.49 -12.74
N THR A 175 -25.41 -27.90 -11.47
CA THR A 175 -26.56 -27.53 -10.62
C THR A 175 -26.40 -26.12 -10.08
N GLU A 176 -27.51 -25.44 -9.77
CA GLU A 176 -27.46 -24.13 -9.08
C GLU A 176 -26.75 -24.18 -7.73
N LYS A 177 -26.85 -25.31 -7.02
CA LYS A 177 -26.14 -25.57 -5.76
C LYS A 177 -24.62 -25.56 -5.98
N ALA A 178 -24.15 -26.14 -7.09
CA ALA A 178 -22.74 -26.12 -7.47
C ALA A 178 -22.28 -24.71 -7.84
N VAL A 179 -23.10 -23.94 -8.58
CA VAL A 179 -22.85 -22.53 -8.88
C VAL A 179 -22.68 -21.73 -7.58
N SER A 180 -23.60 -21.83 -6.63
CA SER A 180 -23.54 -21.15 -5.34
C SER A 180 -22.29 -21.53 -4.54
N LYS A 181 -21.86 -22.80 -4.58
CA LYS A 181 -20.60 -23.24 -3.96
C LYS A 181 -19.38 -22.56 -4.60
N HIS A 182 -19.32 -22.51 -5.95
CA HIS A 182 -18.23 -21.83 -6.65
C HIS A 182 -18.20 -20.34 -6.34
N ILE A 183 -19.35 -19.66 -6.28
CA ILE A 183 -19.45 -18.24 -5.93
C ILE A 183 -18.91 -17.98 -4.50
N ASN A 184 -19.28 -18.81 -3.53
CA ASN A 184 -18.75 -18.68 -2.17
C ASN A 184 -17.23 -18.90 -2.13
N ASN A 185 -16.71 -19.87 -2.87
CA ASN A 185 -15.27 -20.09 -2.98
C ASN A 185 -14.56 -18.88 -3.63
N ILE A 186 -15.15 -18.28 -4.67
CA ILE A 186 -14.64 -17.06 -5.31
C ILE A 186 -14.55 -15.95 -4.28
N PHE A 187 -15.62 -15.69 -3.52
CA PHE A 187 -15.61 -14.65 -2.49
C PHE A 187 -14.53 -14.88 -1.42
N THR A 188 -14.38 -16.12 -0.95
CA THR A 188 -13.33 -16.49 0.02
C THR A 188 -11.93 -16.28 -0.57
N LYS A 189 -11.68 -16.73 -1.81
CA LYS A 189 -10.37 -16.62 -2.45
C LYS A 189 -9.99 -15.19 -2.84
N LEU A 190 -10.97 -14.33 -3.10
CA LEU A 190 -10.79 -12.91 -3.37
C LEU A 190 -10.82 -12.05 -2.09
N ASP A 191 -10.83 -12.68 -0.91
CA ASP A 191 -10.86 -12.03 0.41
C ASP A 191 -12.03 -11.05 0.59
N MET A 192 -13.21 -11.42 0.09
CA MET A 192 -14.44 -10.64 0.18
C MET A 192 -15.24 -11.07 1.40
N ALA A 193 -14.97 -10.45 2.56
CA ALA A 193 -15.73 -10.70 3.79
C ALA A 193 -17.23 -10.40 3.62
N PRO A 194 -18.13 -11.07 4.37
CA PRO A 194 -19.54 -10.66 4.44
C PRO A 194 -19.64 -9.24 4.99
N SER A 195 -20.38 -8.39 4.28
CA SER A 195 -20.64 -7.00 4.66
C SER A 195 -22.13 -6.73 4.42
N ASP A 196 -22.75 -5.95 5.31
CA ASP A 196 -24.12 -5.49 5.16
C ASP A 196 -24.24 -4.35 4.13
N ASP A 197 -23.15 -3.61 3.91
CA ASP A 197 -23.10 -2.44 3.01
C ASP A 197 -22.63 -2.79 1.59
N ASP A 198 -21.88 -3.90 1.40
CA ASP A 198 -21.25 -4.23 0.13
C ASP A 198 -21.90 -5.45 -0.56
N ASN A 199 -22.26 -5.28 -1.83
CA ASN A 199 -22.67 -6.41 -2.67
C ASN A 199 -21.44 -7.13 -3.23
N ARG A 200 -21.00 -8.21 -2.54
CA ARG A 200 -19.84 -9.04 -2.93
C ARG A 200 -19.90 -9.52 -4.37
N ARG A 201 -21.11 -9.78 -4.91
CA ARG A 201 -21.28 -10.18 -6.31
C ARG A 201 -20.83 -9.07 -7.26
N VAL A 202 -21.20 -7.83 -6.97
CA VAL A 202 -20.77 -6.66 -7.74
C VAL A 202 -19.26 -6.48 -7.63
N LEU A 203 -18.68 -6.56 -6.42
CA LEU A 203 -17.24 -6.43 -6.21
C LEU A 203 -16.44 -7.50 -6.97
N ALA A 204 -16.90 -8.76 -6.97
CA ALA A 204 -16.25 -9.83 -7.71
C ALA A 204 -16.28 -9.59 -9.22
N VAL A 205 -17.41 -9.10 -9.75
CA VAL A 205 -17.55 -8.76 -11.17
C VAL A 205 -16.65 -7.58 -11.55
N LEU A 206 -16.58 -6.52 -10.72
CA LEU A 206 -15.68 -5.40 -10.95
C LEU A 206 -14.21 -5.85 -10.94
N THR A 207 -13.83 -6.77 -10.03
CA THR A 207 -12.49 -7.36 -10.00
C THR A 207 -12.18 -8.13 -11.29
N TYR A 208 -13.17 -8.80 -11.87
CA TYR A 208 -13.03 -9.52 -13.15
C TYR A 208 -12.88 -8.57 -14.34
N LEU A 209 -13.63 -7.47 -14.37
CA LEU A 209 -13.62 -6.51 -15.49
C LEU A 209 -12.41 -5.57 -15.49
N ASN A 210 -11.76 -5.37 -14.33
CA ASN A 210 -10.61 -4.48 -14.16
C ASN A 210 -9.24 -5.19 -14.30
N GLN A 211 -9.16 -6.30 -15.04
CA GLN A 211 -7.90 -7.00 -15.31
C GLN A 211 -7.04 -6.32 -16.37
#